data_4db27f1148fa23de15fa393802da3dba
#
_entry.id   4db27f1148fa23de15fa393802da3dba
#
_cell.length_a   1.000
_cell.length_b   1.000
_cell.length_c   1.000
_cell.angle_alpha   90.00
_cell.angle_beta   90.00
_cell.angle_gamma   90.00
#
_symmetry.space_group_name_H-M   'P 1'
#
loop_
_entity.id
_entity.type
_entity.pdbx_description
1 polymer ?
#
loop_
_entity_poly.entity_id
_entity_poly.type
_entity_poly.pdbx_seq_one_letter_code
_entity_poly.pdbx_strand_id
1 'polypeptide(L)'
;YLVSHPFRDVQSGLPQTFLLSKNVWLPYFPNTRLDLGILIIFVVYVICLIIFYYTKHGYHSKNMGHSLSYVKLSGLPTKKIVFKTLALSGAIAGIVGSIAVLGIHHRFTDGMLVQPLYAWTGIIAALLVNLNLWFVPLAGFFFAAIYTGAAGMERIAQVPKEIATVIQAVIILFVVGKLGSLTNLSSSKGDKDD
;
A
#
# COMPACT_ATOMS: atom_id res chain seq x y z
N TYR A 1 -22.07 -4.06 3.89
CA TYR A 1 -23.30 -4.77 4.30
C TYR A 1 -23.18 -5.29 5.75
N LEU A 2 -22.11 -6.03 6.10
CA LEU A 2 -21.92 -6.60 7.46
C LEU A 2 -21.88 -5.53 8.56
N VAL A 3 -21.25 -4.40 8.30
CA VAL A 3 -21.14 -3.28 9.26
C VAL A 3 -22.45 -2.50 9.38
N SER A 4 -23.29 -2.51 8.34
CA SER A 4 -24.54 -1.76 8.30
C SER A 4 -25.74 -2.54 8.83
N HIS A 5 -25.66 -3.88 8.93
CA HIS A 5 -26.80 -4.71 9.32
C HIS A 5 -26.57 -5.59 10.55
N PRO A 6 -25.69 -6.65 10.55
CA PRO A 6 -25.65 -7.51 11.73
C PRO A 6 -24.76 -6.98 12.87
N PHE A 7 -23.72 -6.18 12.57
CA PHE A 7 -22.74 -5.72 13.56
C PHE A 7 -22.77 -4.21 13.80
N ARG A 8 -23.85 -3.55 13.38
CA ARG A 8 -24.00 -2.10 13.52
C ARG A 8 -24.23 -1.71 14.99
N ASP A 9 -23.51 -0.69 15.44
CA ASP A 9 -23.82 0.04 16.64
C ASP A 9 -25.05 0.93 16.40
N VAL A 10 -26.21 0.53 16.94
CA VAL A 10 -27.51 1.20 16.72
C VAL A 10 -27.54 2.58 17.41
N GLN A 11 -26.69 2.82 18.40
CA GLN A 11 -26.62 4.10 19.12
C GLN A 11 -25.83 5.15 18.36
N SER A 12 -25.06 4.72 17.38
CA SER A 12 -24.25 5.58 16.52
C SER A 12 -25.02 5.97 15.25
N GLY A 13 -25.03 7.25 14.90
CA GLY A 13 -25.61 7.74 13.64
C GLY A 13 -24.84 7.30 12.39
N LEU A 14 -23.64 6.73 12.54
CA LEU A 14 -22.76 6.27 11.47
C LEU A 14 -22.79 4.73 11.35
N PRO A 15 -22.57 4.16 10.14
CA PRO A 15 -22.40 2.73 9.95
C PRO A 15 -21.04 2.29 10.49
N GLN A 16 -21.01 1.94 11.78
CA GLN A 16 -19.81 1.47 12.47
C GLN A 16 -20.13 0.27 13.37
N THR A 17 -19.10 -0.52 13.69
CA THR A 17 -19.22 -1.61 14.65
C THR A 17 -19.11 -1.10 16.09
N PHE A 18 -19.55 -1.92 17.03
CA PHE A 18 -19.28 -1.69 18.45
C PHE A 18 -17.77 -1.56 18.70
N LEU A 19 -17.41 -0.82 19.76
CA LEU A 19 -16.01 -0.71 20.19
C LEU A 19 -15.50 -2.09 20.59
N LEU A 20 -14.36 -2.49 20.05
CA LEU A 20 -13.71 -3.75 20.40
C LEU A 20 -13.31 -3.76 21.88
N SER A 21 -13.44 -4.91 22.52
CA SER A 21 -12.99 -5.09 23.90
C SER A 21 -11.50 -4.74 24.04
N LYS A 22 -11.14 -4.09 25.16
CA LYS A 22 -9.75 -3.69 25.46
C LYS A 22 -8.75 -4.85 25.42
N ASN A 23 -9.21 -6.08 25.61
CA ASN A 23 -8.37 -7.28 25.56
C ASN A 23 -7.85 -7.63 24.16
N VAL A 24 -8.47 -7.07 23.12
CA VAL A 24 -8.11 -7.33 21.69
C VAL A 24 -7.28 -6.19 21.11
N TRP A 25 -7.10 -5.10 21.86
CA TRP A 25 -6.31 -3.97 21.41
C TRP A 25 -4.83 -4.35 21.33
N LEU A 26 -4.14 -3.88 20.29
CA LEU A 26 -2.68 -4.02 20.23
C LEU A 26 -2.06 -3.19 21.37
N PRO A 27 -1.19 -3.81 22.19
CA PRO A 27 -0.52 -3.08 23.27
C PRO A 27 0.42 -2.03 22.71
N TYR A 28 0.46 -0.87 23.39
CA TYR A 28 1.39 0.21 23.08
C TYR A 28 2.73 -0.01 23.78
N PHE A 29 3.80 0.44 23.14
CA PHE A 29 5.11 0.48 23.83
C PHE A 29 5.07 1.51 24.96
N PRO A 30 5.64 1.17 26.14
CA PRO A 30 5.70 2.12 27.26
C PRO A 30 6.43 3.40 26.82
N ASN A 31 5.87 4.56 27.18
CA ASN A 31 6.34 5.91 26.86
C ASN A 31 6.30 6.32 25.38
N THR A 32 5.68 5.54 24.47
CA THR A 32 5.54 5.92 23.07
C THR A 32 4.10 5.77 22.61
N ARG A 33 3.73 6.46 21.55
CA ARG A 33 2.44 6.28 20.86
C ARG A 33 2.49 5.20 19.79
N LEU A 34 3.56 4.39 19.78
CA LEU A 34 3.75 3.32 18.81
C LEU A 34 3.11 2.06 19.37
N ASP A 35 2.31 1.41 18.56
CA ASP A 35 1.71 0.13 18.85
C ASP A 35 2.58 -1.03 18.30
N LEU A 36 2.31 -2.25 18.77
CA LEU A 36 2.96 -3.46 18.24
C LEU A 36 2.72 -3.68 16.73
N GLY A 37 1.76 -2.99 16.13
CA GLY A 37 1.48 -3.06 14.71
C GLY A 37 2.70 -2.71 13.85
N ILE A 38 3.53 -1.75 14.26
CA ILE A 38 4.76 -1.38 13.54
C ILE A 38 5.73 -2.55 13.46
N LEU A 39 5.90 -3.30 14.54
CA LEU A 39 6.78 -4.47 14.56
C LEU A 39 6.24 -5.57 13.63
N ILE A 40 4.93 -5.80 13.64
CA ILE A 40 4.28 -6.75 12.73
C ILE A 40 4.50 -6.34 11.28
N ILE A 41 4.29 -5.07 10.93
CA ILE A 41 4.52 -4.55 9.58
C ILE A 41 5.98 -4.74 9.17
N PHE A 42 6.92 -4.46 10.06
CA PHE A 42 8.35 -4.65 9.79
C PHE A 42 8.69 -6.12 9.51
N VAL A 43 8.18 -7.04 10.31
CA VAL A 43 8.36 -8.49 10.11
C VAL A 43 7.76 -8.93 8.76
N VAL A 44 6.53 -8.49 8.45
CA VAL A 44 5.87 -8.79 7.16
C VAL A 44 6.69 -8.23 6.00
N TYR A 45 7.23 -7.03 6.12
CA TYR A 45 8.09 -6.44 5.10
C TYR A 45 9.37 -7.26 4.87
N VAL A 46 10.05 -7.70 5.94
CA VAL A 46 11.23 -8.55 5.83
C VAL A 46 10.88 -9.89 5.17
N ILE A 47 9.76 -10.50 5.53
CA ILE A 47 9.26 -11.72 4.87
C ILE A 47 9.02 -11.48 3.38
N CYS A 48 8.43 -10.35 3.01
CA CYS A 48 8.23 -9.98 1.61
C CYS A 48 9.57 -9.83 0.87
N LEU A 49 10.57 -9.19 1.46
CA LEU A 49 11.92 -9.09 0.88
C LEU A 49 12.49 -10.49 0.62
N ILE A 50 12.42 -11.38 1.60
CA ILE A 50 12.92 -12.75 1.47
C ILE A 50 12.18 -13.48 0.33
N ILE A 51 10.85 -13.40 0.29
CA ILE A 51 10.05 -14.04 -0.76
C ILE A 51 10.44 -13.52 -2.14
N PHE A 52 10.56 -12.22 -2.33
CA PHE A 52 10.84 -11.62 -3.64
C PHE A 52 12.27 -11.79 -4.12
N TYR A 53 13.27 -11.74 -3.23
CA TYR A 53 14.68 -11.79 -3.63
C TYR A 53 15.30 -13.18 -3.52
N TYR A 54 14.84 -14.02 -2.60
CA TYR A 54 15.48 -15.31 -2.31
C TYR A 54 14.64 -16.54 -2.71
N THR A 55 13.39 -16.38 -3.20
CA THR A 55 12.58 -17.53 -3.61
C THR A 55 12.37 -17.62 -5.12
N LYS A 56 12.15 -18.85 -5.60
CA LYS A 56 11.77 -19.12 -7.00
C LYS A 56 10.50 -18.37 -7.41
N HIS A 57 9.59 -18.14 -6.44
CA HIS A 57 8.35 -17.41 -6.71
C HIS A 57 8.60 -15.94 -7.06
N GLY A 58 9.48 -15.26 -6.33
CA GLY A 58 9.86 -13.88 -6.64
C GLY A 58 10.56 -13.76 -7.99
N TYR A 59 11.46 -14.69 -8.31
CA TYR A 59 12.12 -14.75 -9.63
C TYR A 59 11.10 -14.90 -10.77
N HIS A 60 10.16 -15.82 -10.65
CA HIS A 60 9.13 -16.01 -11.68
C HIS A 60 8.19 -14.80 -11.81
N SER A 61 7.79 -14.18 -10.68
CA SER A 61 6.96 -12.98 -10.69
C SER A 61 7.67 -11.80 -11.37
N LYS A 62 8.96 -11.61 -11.10
CA LYS A 62 9.77 -10.55 -11.72
C LYS A 62 9.89 -10.75 -13.23
N ASN A 63 10.23 -11.96 -13.68
CA ASN A 63 10.34 -12.27 -15.11
C ASN A 63 9.01 -12.12 -15.83
N MET A 64 7.89 -12.47 -15.19
CA MET A 64 6.57 -12.29 -15.75
C MET A 64 6.22 -10.80 -15.94
N GLY A 65 6.70 -9.92 -15.05
CA GLY A 65 6.54 -8.48 -15.18
C GLY A 65 7.34 -7.90 -16.35
N HIS A 66 8.47 -8.49 -16.72
CA HIS A 66 9.28 -8.04 -17.86
C HIS A 66 8.71 -8.53 -19.20
N SER A 67 8.32 -9.80 -19.32
CA SER A 67 7.79 -10.35 -20.56
C SER A 67 6.87 -11.54 -20.33
N LEU A 68 5.60 -11.33 -20.56
CA LEU A 68 4.59 -12.39 -20.48
C LEU A 68 4.79 -13.49 -21.52
N SER A 69 5.25 -13.09 -22.74
CA SER A 69 5.51 -14.00 -23.85
C SER A 69 6.67 -14.93 -23.53
N TYR A 70 7.75 -14.42 -22.95
CA TYR A 70 8.89 -15.24 -22.53
C TYR A 70 8.48 -16.31 -21.52
N VAL A 71 7.69 -15.95 -20.51
CA VAL A 71 7.24 -16.88 -19.47
C VAL A 71 6.33 -17.97 -20.03
N LYS A 72 5.47 -17.65 -21.01
CA LYS A 72 4.64 -18.65 -21.70
C LYS A 72 5.47 -19.63 -22.54
N LEU A 73 6.46 -19.12 -23.27
CA LEU A 73 7.37 -19.96 -24.06
C LEU A 73 8.24 -20.86 -23.19
N SER A 74 8.60 -20.42 -21.99
CA SER A 74 9.35 -21.21 -21.01
C SER A 74 8.52 -22.31 -20.33
N GLY A 75 7.24 -22.49 -20.67
CA GLY A 75 6.38 -23.55 -20.13
C GLY A 75 5.97 -23.34 -18.65
N LEU A 76 6.24 -22.15 -18.09
CA LEU A 76 5.91 -21.87 -16.69
C LEU A 76 4.39 -21.68 -16.50
N PRO A 77 3.82 -22.17 -15.39
CA PRO A 77 2.37 -22.08 -15.14
C PRO A 77 1.96 -20.66 -14.73
N THR A 78 1.79 -19.78 -15.71
CA THR A 78 1.46 -18.34 -15.52
C THR A 78 0.28 -18.12 -14.60
N LYS A 79 -0.81 -18.91 -14.76
CA LYS A 79 -2.01 -18.81 -13.91
C LYS A 79 -1.69 -19.03 -12.43
N LYS A 80 -0.84 -20.02 -12.11
CA LYS A 80 -0.44 -20.31 -10.72
C LYS A 80 0.42 -19.19 -10.12
N ILE A 81 1.28 -18.59 -10.94
CA ILE A 81 2.14 -17.48 -10.50
C ILE A 81 1.27 -16.26 -10.16
N VAL A 82 0.36 -15.88 -11.07
CA VAL A 82 -0.58 -14.76 -10.84
C VAL A 82 -1.43 -14.99 -9.59
N PHE A 83 -2.03 -16.18 -9.46
CA PHE A 83 -2.86 -16.50 -8.30
C PHE A 83 -2.09 -16.38 -6.98
N LYS A 84 -0.86 -16.93 -6.90
CA LYS A 84 -0.02 -16.84 -5.71
C LYS A 84 0.37 -15.39 -5.38
N THR A 85 0.69 -14.59 -6.38
CA THR A 85 1.05 -13.18 -6.19
C THR A 85 -0.14 -12.38 -5.68
N LEU A 86 -1.34 -12.58 -6.25
CA LEU A 86 -2.57 -11.94 -5.79
C LEU A 86 -2.96 -12.38 -4.39
N ALA A 87 -2.84 -13.69 -4.08
CA ALA A 87 -3.13 -14.21 -2.75
C ALA A 87 -2.19 -13.62 -1.70
N LEU A 88 -0.89 -13.51 -2.01
CA LEU A 88 0.09 -12.87 -1.13
C LEU A 88 -0.23 -11.40 -0.91
N SER A 89 -0.55 -10.66 -1.97
CA SER A 89 -0.97 -9.25 -1.89
C SER A 89 -2.22 -9.08 -1.02
N GLY A 90 -3.22 -9.93 -1.23
CA GLY A 90 -4.44 -9.92 -0.42
C GLY A 90 -4.19 -10.24 1.06
N ALA A 91 -3.30 -11.19 1.35
CA ALA A 91 -2.91 -11.52 2.72
C ALA A 91 -2.25 -10.33 3.42
N ILE A 92 -1.31 -9.64 2.76
CA ILE A 92 -0.66 -8.44 3.28
C ILE A 92 -1.68 -7.33 3.54
N ALA A 93 -2.58 -7.09 2.58
CA ALA A 93 -3.64 -6.09 2.73
C ALA A 93 -4.57 -6.43 3.92
N GLY A 94 -4.90 -7.70 4.13
CA GLY A 94 -5.67 -8.16 5.29
C GLY A 94 -4.96 -7.90 6.62
N ILE A 95 -3.66 -8.17 6.70
CA ILE A 95 -2.85 -7.88 7.91
C ILE A 95 -2.83 -6.39 8.19
N VAL A 96 -2.58 -5.55 7.18
CA VAL A 96 -2.56 -4.08 7.34
C VAL A 96 -3.93 -3.57 7.78
N GLY A 97 -5.02 -4.06 7.18
CA GLY A 97 -6.38 -3.72 7.60
C GLY A 97 -6.67 -4.12 9.05
N SER A 98 -6.23 -5.30 9.48
CA SER A 98 -6.38 -5.76 10.86
C SER A 98 -5.61 -4.88 11.85
N ILE A 99 -4.36 -4.49 11.52
CA ILE A 99 -3.56 -3.58 12.35
C ILE A 99 -4.23 -2.20 12.46
N ALA A 100 -4.79 -1.67 11.36
CA ALA A 100 -5.49 -0.39 11.39
C ALA A 100 -6.72 -0.41 12.31
N VAL A 101 -7.47 -1.52 12.30
CA VAL A 101 -8.64 -1.67 13.17
C VAL A 101 -8.26 -1.91 14.63
N LEU A 102 -7.29 -2.80 14.91
CA LEU A 102 -6.94 -3.22 16.26
C LEU A 102 -5.99 -2.23 16.98
N GLY A 103 -5.12 -1.54 16.21
CA GLY A 103 -4.12 -0.63 16.77
C GLY A 103 -4.58 0.82 16.82
N ILE A 104 -5.25 1.32 15.75
CA ILE A 104 -5.52 2.76 15.62
C ILE A 104 -6.97 3.11 15.94
N HIS A 105 -7.92 2.41 15.33
CA HIS A 105 -9.32 2.83 15.37
C HIS A 105 -10.15 2.12 16.43
N HIS A 106 -9.76 0.92 16.85
CA HIS A 106 -10.46 0.04 17.81
C HIS A 106 -11.92 -0.26 17.48
N ARG A 107 -12.36 0.08 16.27
CA ARG A 107 -13.65 -0.22 15.66
C ARG A 107 -13.53 -0.19 14.15
N PHE A 108 -14.45 -0.81 13.46
CA PHE A 108 -14.55 -0.69 12.01
C PHE A 108 -15.65 0.33 11.68
N THR A 109 -15.29 1.37 10.92
CA THR A 109 -16.22 2.36 10.38
C THR A 109 -16.23 2.23 8.87
N ASP A 110 -17.40 2.36 8.25
CA ASP A 110 -17.50 2.32 6.79
C ASP A 110 -16.67 3.44 6.16
N GLY A 111 -15.96 3.11 5.09
CA GLY A 111 -15.07 4.06 4.39
C GLY A 111 -13.71 4.34 5.05
N MET A 112 -13.44 3.88 6.27
CA MET A 112 -12.21 4.26 7.01
C MET A 112 -10.89 3.88 6.32
N LEU A 113 -10.89 2.83 5.50
CA LEU A 113 -9.73 2.39 4.73
C LEU A 113 -9.75 2.92 3.29
N VAL A 114 -10.92 3.29 2.78
CA VAL A 114 -11.12 3.76 1.40
C VAL A 114 -10.97 5.27 1.28
N GLN A 115 -11.56 6.04 2.20
CA GLN A 115 -11.51 7.51 2.15
C GLN A 115 -10.09 8.11 2.15
N PRO A 116 -9.12 7.59 2.94
CA PRO A 116 -7.75 8.11 2.89
C PRO A 116 -6.99 7.76 1.61
N LEU A 117 -7.60 7.00 0.67
CA LEU A 117 -6.99 6.59 -0.59
C LEU A 117 -5.66 5.84 -0.43
N TYR A 118 -5.48 5.09 0.66
CA TYR A 118 -4.24 4.37 0.97
C TYR A 118 -3.75 3.46 -0.16
N ALA A 119 -4.68 2.79 -0.87
CA ALA A 119 -4.34 1.92 -1.99
C ALA A 119 -3.70 2.71 -3.14
N TRP A 120 -4.28 3.86 -3.48
CA TRP A 120 -3.74 4.74 -4.53
C TRP A 120 -2.39 5.32 -4.15
N THR A 121 -2.26 5.82 -2.92
CA THR A 121 -0.97 6.30 -2.38
C THR A 121 0.09 5.22 -2.41
N GLY A 122 -0.26 3.96 -2.10
CA GLY A 122 0.65 2.82 -2.16
C GLY A 122 1.13 2.51 -3.58
N ILE A 123 0.23 2.58 -4.58
CA ILE A 123 0.60 2.40 -6.00
C ILE A 123 1.57 3.50 -6.44
N ILE A 124 1.29 4.75 -6.07
CA ILE A 124 2.14 5.89 -6.40
C ILE A 124 3.52 5.74 -5.75
N ALA A 125 3.56 5.38 -4.47
CA ALA A 125 4.81 5.15 -3.76
C ALA A 125 5.65 4.05 -4.42
N ALA A 126 5.03 2.97 -4.87
CA ALA A 126 5.71 1.89 -5.59
C ALA A 126 6.27 2.35 -6.94
N LEU A 127 5.50 3.13 -7.70
CA LEU A 127 5.94 3.68 -8.99
C LEU A 127 7.06 4.71 -8.81
N LEU A 128 7.00 5.54 -7.79
CA LEU A 128 8.04 6.53 -7.47
C LEU A 128 9.42 5.89 -7.31
N VAL A 129 9.48 4.71 -6.73
CA VAL A 129 10.73 3.96 -6.51
C VAL A 129 11.02 2.92 -7.60
N ASN A 130 10.37 3.02 -8.78
CA ASN A 130 10.51 2.08 -9.89
C ASN A 130 10.28 0.61 -9.46
N LEU A 131 9.30 0.36 -8.61
CA LEU A 131 8.95 -0.97 -8.08
C LEU A 131 10.12 -1.65 -7.32
N ASN A 132 11.12 -0.89 -6.89
CA ASN A 132 12.22 -1.42 -6.09
C ASN A 132 11.79 -1.57 -4.63
N LEU A 133 11.66 -2.82 -4.20
CA LEU A 133 11.10 -3.17 -2.90
C LEU A 133 11.91 -2.58 -1.72
N TRP A 134 13.22 -2.38 -1.89
CA TRP A 134 14.08 -1.79 -0.87
C TRP A 134 13.73 -0.34 -0.53
N PHE A 135 13.27 0.44 -1.52
CA PHE A 135 12.94 1.85 -1.35
C PHE A 135 11.46 2.11 -1.06
N VAL A 136 10.60 1.08 -1.14
CA VAL A 136 9.16 1.21 -0.86
C VAL A 136 8.87 1.78 0.54
N PRO A 137 9.53 1.36 1.63
CA PRO A 137 9.28 1.95 2.94
C PRO A 137 9.65 3.42 3.02
N LEU A 138 10.71 3.84 2.34
CA LEU A 138 11.13 5.25 2.29
C LEU A 138 10.08 6.11 1.58
N ALA A 139 9.58 5.65 0.43
CA ALA A 139 8.50 6.33 -0.29
C ALA A 139 7.20 6.35 0.53
N GLY A 140 6.87 5.25 1.19
CA GLY A 140 5.71 5.17 2.08
C GLY A 140 5.80 6.15 3.25
N PHE A 141 6.96 6.26 3.89
CA PHE A 141 7.22 7.24 4.94
C PHE A 141 7.09 8.67 4.44
N PHE A 142 7.59 8.97 3.25
CA PHE A 142 7.47 10.30 2.62
C PHE A 142 6.00 10.68 2.41
N PHE A 143 5.18 9.79 1.83
CA PHE A 143 3.76 10.08 1.65
C PHE A 143 2.99 10.14 2.97
N ALA A 144 3.35 9.32 3.95
CA ALA A 144 2.76 9.39 5.29
C ALA A 144 3.05 10.72 5.98
N ALA A 145 4.27 11.27 5.81
CA ALA A 145 4.65 12.57 6.32
C ALA A 145 3.83 13.71 5.68
N ILE A 146 3.63 13.67 4.36
CA ILE A 146 2.77 14.63 3.64
C ILE A 146 1.35 14.57 4.18
N TYR A 147 0.78 13.36 4.29
CA TYR A 147 -0.59 13.17 4.77
C TYR A 147 -0.78 13.65 6.21
N THR A 148 0.16 13.29 7.09
CA THR A 148 0.12 13.71 8.50
C THR A 148 0.31 15.20 8.67
N GLY A 149 1.22 15.79 7.87
CA GLY A 149 1.45 17.24 7.83
C GLY A 149 0.20 18.00 7.38
N ALA A 150 -0.48 17.54 6.33
CA ALA A 150 -1.73 18.13 5.86
C ALA A 150 -2.85 18.01 6.89
N ALA A 151 -2.98 16.86 7.57
CA ALA A 151 -3.95 16.72 8.66
C ALA A 151 -3.64 17.64 9.86
N GLY A 152 -2.36 17.93 10.11
CA GLY A 152 -1.93 18.93 11.08
C GLY A 152 -2.32 20.35 10.68
N MET A 153 -2.11 20.72 9.41
CA MET A 153 -2.51 22.02 8.87
C MET A 153 -4.03 22.22 8.90
N GLU A 154 -4.81 21.20 8.60
CA GLU A 154 -6.27 21.25 8.69
C GLU A 154 -6.74 21.65 10.11
N ARG A 155 -6.11 21.09 11.14
CA ARG A 155 -6.48 21.36 12.54
C ARG A 155 -6.06 22.75 13.03
N ILE A 156 -4.94 23.28 12.56
CA ILE A 156 -4.35 24.52 13.08
C ILE A 156 -4.73 25.71 12.19
N ALA A 157 -4.64 25.56 10.88
CA ALA A 157 -4.79 26.66 9.92
C ALA A 157 -6.12 26.59 9.14
N GLN A 158 -6.99 25.62 9.44
CA GLN A 158 -8.26 25.37 8.73
C GLN A 158 -8.07 25.19 7.19
N VAL A 159 -6.89 24.78 6.79
CA VAL A 159 -6.58 24.48 5.39
C VAL A 159 -7.05 23.06 5.07
N PRO A 160 -7.87 22.85 4.03
CA PRO A 160 -8.37 21.52 3.70
C PRO A 160 -7.26 20.51 3.47
N LYS A 161 -7.37 19.31 4.03
CA LYS A 161 -6.40 18.20 3.87
C LYS A 161 -6.27 17.73 2.41
N GLU A 162 -7.21 18.05 1.56
CA GLU A 162 -7.23 17.77 0.11
C GLU A 162 -5.99 18.35 -0.59
N ILE A 163 -5.33 19.35 0.01
CA ILE A 163 -4.04 19.88 -0.48
C ILE A 163 -2.98 18.76 -0.56
N ALA A 164 -2.97 17.81 0.37
CA ALA A 164 -2.08 16.66 0.29
C ALA A 164 -2.34 15.84 -0.98
N THR A 165 -3.61 15.65 -1.36
CA THR A 165 -3.99 14.96 -2.59
C THR A 165 -3.53 15.70 -3.83
N VAL A 166 -3.60 17.02 -3.84
CA VAL A 166 -3.08 17.86 -4.95
C VAL A 166 -1.56 17.71 -5.07
N ILE A 167 -0.83 17.78 -3.96
CA ILE A 167 0.63 17.59 -3.94
C ILE A 167 0.98 16.19 -4.46
N GLN A 168 0.27 15.16 -4.02
CA GLN A 168 0.46 13.79 -4.51
C GLN A 168 0.20 13.69 -6.01
N ALA A 169 -0.87 14.31 -6.52
CA ALA A 169 -1.19 14.33 -7.95
C ALA A 169 -0.08 14.98 -8.79
N VAL A 170 0.48 16.08 -8.33
CA VAL A 170 1.62 16.75 -8.98
C VAL A 170 2.85 15.84 -9.00
N ILE A 171 3.17 15.18 -7.88
CA ILE A 171 4.28 14.22 -7.82
C ILE A 171 4.09 13.09 -8.82
N ILE A 172 2.87 12.53 -8.92
CA ILE A 172 2.54 11.49 -9.90
C ILE A 172 2.82 11.96 -11.31
N LEU A 173 2.36 13.16 -11.65
CA LEU A 173 2.52 13.73 -12.99
C LEU A 173 3.99 13.84 -13.37
N PHE A 174 4.85 14.27 -12.45
CA PHE A 174 6.29 14.33 -12.68
C PHE A 174 6.92 12.93 -12.82
N VAL A 175 6.52 11.97 -12.00
CA VAL A 175 7.05 10.61 -12.05
C VAL A 175 6.66 9.92 -13.36
N VAL A 176 5.38 10.00 -13.75
CA VAL A 176 4.88 9.40 -15.00
C VAL A 176 5.51 10.09 -16.21
N GLY A 177 5.64 11.42 -16.20
CA GLY A 177 6.30 12.17 -17.26
C GLY A 177 7.76 11.75 -17.45
N LYS A 178 8.51 11.55 -16.37
CA LYS A 178 9.89 11.05 -16.43
C LYS A 178 9.97 9.62 -16.97
N LEU A 179 9.08 8.73 -16.56
CA LEU A 179 9.03 7.36 -17.08
C LEU A 179 8.69 7.33 -18.58
N GLY A 180 7.73 8.13 -19.03
CA GLY A 180 7.38 8.25 -20.44
C GLY A 180 8.54 8.79 -21.32
N SER A 181 9.31 9.73 -20.79
CA SER A 181 10.50 10.24 -21.47
C SER A 181 11.58 9.17 -21.65
N LEU A 182 11.80 8.34 -20.64
CA LEU A 182 12.80 7.26 -20.69
C LEU A 182 12.41 6.15 -21.68
N THR A 183 11.15 5.81 -21.79
CA THR A 183 10.66 4.82 -22.77
C THR A 183 10.79 5.31 -24.21
N ASN A 184 10.54 6.58 -24.46
CA ASN A 184 10.73 7.17 -25.80
C ASN A 184 12.20 7.23 -26.23
N LEU A 185 13.13 7.48 -25.30
CA LEU A 185 14.57 7.46 -25.59
C LEU A 185 15.08 6.04 -25.91
N SER A 186 14.51 5.02 -25.27
CA SER A 186 14.85 3.61 -25.55
C SER A 186 14.33 3.16 -26.91
N SER A 187 13.13 3.58 -27.30
CA SER A 187 12.55 3.27 -28.62
C SER A 187 13.31 3.95 -29.77
N SER A 188 13.77 5.19 -29.58
CA SER A 188 14.53 5.94 -30.59
C SER A 188 15.95 5.39 -30.83
N LYS A 189 16.49 4.61 -29.89
CA LYS A 189 17.83 4.02 -30.01
C LYS A 189 17.84 2.69 -30.77
N GLY A 190 16.71 1.96 -30.78
CA GLY A 190 16.55 0.70 -31.52
C GLY A 190 16.29 0.88 -33.02
N ASP A 191 15.88 2.07 -33.46
CA ASP A 191 15.55 2.36 -34.86
C ASP A 191 16.75 2.96 -35.66
N LYS A 192 17.93 3.03 -35.03
CA LYS A 192 19.16 3.55 -35.67
C LYS A 192 20.20 2.47 -35.96
N ASP A 193 19.96 1.23 -35.56
CA ASP A 193 20.89 0.11 -35.74
C ASP A 193 20.36 -0.95 -36.74
N ASP A 194 19.29 -0.65 -37.49
CA ASP A 194 18.82 -1.32 -38.72
C ASP A 194 19.07 -0.39 -39.93
#